data_a4ae227e309a6b2614f98a6cf8c598eb
#
_entry.id   a4ae227e309a6b2614f98a6cf8c598eb
#
_cell.length_a   1.000
_cell.length_b   1.000
_cell.length_c   1.000
_cell.angle_alpha   90.00
_cell.angle_beta   90.00
_cell.angle_gamma   90.00
#
_symmetry.space_group_name_H-M   'P 1'
#
loop_
_entity.id
_entity.type
_entity.pdbx_description
1 polymer ?
#
loop_
_entity_poly.entity_id
_entity_poly.type
_entity_poly.pdbx_seq_one_letter_code
_entity_poly.pdbx_strand_id
1 'polypeptide(L)'
;VHVCAGTHDYTDPALPLLRPEIRIGNQTWICANTFIGPDIEIGEGAVIGAGTVMVKDAEPWGVYAGNPAKYIKKRILKKCMIPGLWNFRIIHTICTL
;
A
#
# COMPACT_ATOMS: atom_id res chain seq x y z
N VAL A 1 9.27 -2.17 4.85
CA VAL A 1 8.13 -1.23 4.81
C VAL A 1 8.36 -0.13 5.84
N HIS A 2 8.18 1.10 5.41
CA HIS A 2 8.29 2.26 6.29
C HIS A 2 6.93 2.95 6.34
N VAL A 3 6.28 2.90 7.49
CA VAL A 3 5.00 3.56 7.72
C VAL A 3 5.25 4.81 8.56
N CYS A 4 5.04 5.97 7.98
CA CYS A 4 5.39 7.24 8.60
C CYS A 4 4.16 8.15 8.75
N ALA A 5 3.64 8.25 9.98
CA ALA A 5 2.48 9.09 10.27
C ALA A 5 2.86 10.53 10.67
N GLY A 6 4.08 10.74 11.10
CA GLY A 6 4.53 12.07 11.54
C GLY A 6 4.77 13.00 10.36
N THR A 7 4.29 14.22 10.46
CA THR A 7 4.55 15.28 9.47
C THR A 7 4.47 16.65 10.14
N HIS A 8 4.71 17.69 9.37
CA HIS A 8 4.62 19.06 9.81
C HIS A 8 3.78 19.88 8.84
N ASP A 9 3.10 20.89 9.36
CA ASP A 9 2.50 21.92 8.51
C ASP A 9 3.61 22.87 8.07
N TYR A 10 4.15 22.65 6.89
CA TYR A 10 5.25 23.49 6.38
C TYR A 10 4.80 24.87 5.92
N THR A 11 3.48 25.12 5.89
CA THR A 11 2.96 26.47 5.59
C THR A 11 2.98 27.38 6.81
N ASP A 12 3.16 26.81 8.01
CA ASP A 12 3.28 27.54 9.25
C ASP A 12 4.76 27.69 9.62
N PRO A 13 5.28 28.91 9.82
CA PRO A 13 6.69 29.10 10.20
C PRO A 13 7.10 28.37 11.47
N ALA A 14 6.17 28.05 12.36
CA ALA A 14 6.44 27.30 13.60
C ALA A 14 6.62 25.81 13.35
N LEU A 15 6.30 25.30 12.16
CA LEU A 15 6.40 23.87 11.79
C LEU A 15 5.75 22.96 12.84
N PRO A 16 4.47 23.15 13.18
CA PRO A 16 3.84 22.32 14.18
C PRO A 16 3.83 20.85 13.75
N LEU A 17 4.08 19.97 14.72
CA LEU A 17 4.06 18.53 14.46
C LEU A 17 2.61 18.05 14.33
N LEU A 18 2.34 17.36 13.22
CA LEU A 18 1.06 16.72 12.96
C LEU A 18 1.25 15.21 12.99
N ARG A 19 0.25 14.51 13.51
CA ARG A 19 0.25 13.04 13.58
C ARG A 19 -1.07 12.47 13.08
N PRO A 20 -1.38 12.66 11.79
CA PRO A 20 -2.59 12.09 11.24
C PRO A 20 -2.51 10.57 11.22
N GLU A 21 -3.66 9.93 11.32
CA GLU A 21 -3.76 8.49 11.38
C GLU A 21 -3.51 7.85 10.02
N ILE A 22 -2.81 6.71 10.02
CA ILE A 22 -2.70 5.84 8.86
C ILE A 22 -3.55 4.61 9.12
N ARG A 23 -4.40 4.23 8.16
CA ARG A 23 -5.25 3.05 8.24
C ARG A 23 -4.88 2.06 7.16
N ILE A 24 -4.66 0.82 7.56
CA ILE A 24 -4.33 -0.26 6.63
C ILE A 24 -5.38 -1.35 6.79
N GLY A 25 -6.12 -1.61 5.73
CA GLY A 25 -7.20 -2.58 5.74
C GLY A 25 -6.71 -4.03 5.78
N ASN A 26 -7.65 -4.95 5.92
CA ASN A 26 -7.37 -6.37 5.96
C ASN A 26 -6.93 -6.91 4.59
N GLN A 27 -6.20 -8.02 4.59
CA GLN A 27 -5.78 -8.72 3.37
C GLN A 27 -4.94 -7.88 2.42
N THR A 28 -4.31 -6.81 2.92
CA THR A 28 -3.38 -6.02 2.13
C THR A 28 -2.02 -6.69 2.06
N TRP A 29 -1.31 -6.43 0.98
CA TRP A 29 0.08 -6.81 0.89
C TRP A 29 0.92 -5.60 0.52
N ILE A 30 1.78 -5.20 1.43
CA ILE A 30 2.71 -4.09 1.24
C ILE A 30 4.10 -4.69 1.08
N CYS A 31 4.64 -4.58 -0.12
CA CYS A 31 5.91 -5.21 -0.47
C CYS A 31 7.12 -4.48 0.13
N ALA A 32 8.30 -5.07 -0.01
CA ALA A 32 9.52 -4.55 0.59
C ALA A 32 9.86 -3.15 0.09
N ASN A 33 10.49 -2.37 0.97
CA ASN A 33 10.97 -1.02 0.67
C ASN A 33 9.88 -0.03 0.24
N THR A 34 8.64 -0.27 0.63
CA THR A 34 7.53 0.64 0.39
C THR A 34 7.50 1.70 1.47
N PHE A 35 7.24 2.94 1.07
CA PHE A 35 7.01 4.06 1.98
C PHE A 35 5.52 4.40 1.99
N ILE A 36 4.91 4.43 3.17
CA ILE A 36 3.53 4.88 3.38
C ILE A 36 3.58 6.20 4.15
N GLY A 37 3.11 7.25 3.53
CA GLY A 37 3.12 8.59 4.12
C GLY A 37 1.98 8.83 5.09
N PRO A 38 1.95 10.02 5.72
CA PRO A 38 0.92 10.35 6.71
C PRO A 38 -0.46 10.57 6.07
N ASP A 39 -1.50 10.38 6.87
CA ASP A 39 -2.89 10.62 6.50
C ASP A 39 -3.36 9.79 5.30
N ILE A 40 -2.96 8.53 5.26
CA ILE A 40 -3.26 7.64 4.14
C ILE A 40 -4.09 6.47 4.62
N GLU A 41 -5.06 6.08 3.80
CA GLU A 41 -5.85 4.88 3.99
C GLU A 41 -5.55 3.89 2.87
N ILE A 42 -5.12 2.69 3.27
CA ILE A 42 -4.91 1.57 2.36
C ILE A 42 -6.13 0.67 2.47
N GLY A 43 -6.93 0.62 1.41
CA GLY A 43 -8.17 -0.15 1.40
C GLY A 43 -7.95 -1.65 1.50
N GLU A 44 -8.99 -2.37 1.94
CA GLU A 44 -8.95 -3.82 2.06
C GLU A 44 -8.49 -4.47 0.77
N GLY A 45 -7.62 -5.46 0.89
CA GLY A 45 -7.15 -6.25 -0.26
C GLY A 45 -6.23 -5.50 -1.21
N ALA A 46 -5.83 -4.27 -0.91
CA ALA A 46 -4.92 -3.54 -1.77
C ALA A 46 -3.52 -4.17 -1.75
N VAL A 47 -2.82 -4.03 -2.86
CA VAL A 47 -1.43 -4.48 -3.01
C VAL A 47 -0.57 -3.30 -3.40
N ILE A 48 0.49 -3.09 -2.64
CA ILE A 48 1.45 -2.03 -2.90
C ILE A 48 2.77 -2.68 -3.30
N GLY A 49 3.20 -2.47 -4.54
CA GLY A 49 4.40 -3.09 -5.08
C GLY A 49 5.68 -2.63 -4.39
N ALA A 50 6.75 -3.41 -4.54
CA ALA A 50 8.02 -3.11 -3.90
C ALA A 50 8.58 -1.75 -4.33
N GLY A 51 9.15 -1.01 -3.37
CA GLY A 51 9.76 0.28 -3.63
C GLY A 51 8.79 1.42 -3.92
N THR A 52 7.51 1.22 -3.70
CA THR A 52 6.48 2.23 -3.95
C THR A 52 6.53 3.34 -2.90
N VAL A 53 6.33 4.58 -3.34
CA VAL A 53 6.14 5.73 -2.46
C VAL A 53 4.65 6.09 -2.48
N MET A 54 3.94 5.72 -1.43
CA MET A 54 2.49 5.90 -1.32
C MET A 54 2.18 7.17 -0.55
N VAL A 55 1.71 8.19 -1.24
CA VAL A 55 1.37 9.49 -0.66
C VAL A 55 -0.09 9.87 -0.88
N LYS A 56 -0.89 8.94 -1.40
CA LYS A 56 -2.34 9.05 -1.58
C LYS A 56 -3.00 7.76 -1.14
N ASP A 57 -4.30 7.81 -0.90
CA ASP A 57 -5.06 6.64 -0.51
C ASP A 57 -5.04 5.56 -1.59
N ALA A 58 -5.08 4.31 -1.16
CA ALA A 58 -5.23 3.17 -2.05
C ALA A 58 -6.65 2.63 -1.98
N GLU A 59 -7.28 2.45 -3.14
CA GLU A 59 -8.61 1.85 -3.22
C GLU A 59 -8.59 0.40 -2.75
N PRO A 60 -9.71 -0.10 -2.19
CA PRO A 60 -9.82 -1.53 -1.93
C PRO A 60 -9.57 -2.35 -3.18
N TRP A 61 -8.81 -3.43 -3.03
CA TRP A 61 -8.50 -4.37 -4.11
C TRP A 61 -7.72 -3.77 -5.27
N GLY A 62 -7.16 -2.58 -5.12
CA GLY A 62 -6.30 -1.97 -6.13
C GLY A 62 -4.85 -2.44 -5.99
N VAL A 63 -4.13 -2.48 -7.11
CA VAL A 63 -2.70 -2.76 -7.16
C VAL A 63 -1.98 -1.48 -7.57
N TYR A 64 -1.03 -1.06 -6.76
CA TYR A 64 -0.30 0.18 -6.93
C TYR A 64 1.20 -0.07 -6.99
N ALA A 65 1.91 0.76 -7.74
CA ALA A 65 3.38 0.70 -7.79
C ALA A 65 3.96 2.04 -8.23
N GLY A 66 5.21 2.25 -7.92
CA GLY A 66 6.00 3.37 -8.42
C GLY A 66 6.20 4.52 -7.44
N ASN A 67 6.91 5.53 -7.91
CA ASN A 67 7.20 6.76 -7.17
C ASN A 67 6.97 7.96 -8.09
N PRO A 68 5.90 8.75 -7.92
CA PRO A 68 4.79 8.50 -6.99
C PRO A 68 3.97 7.27 -7.39
N ALA A 69 3.28 6.68 -6.40
CA ALA A 69 2.46 5.50 -6.63
C ALA A 69 1.37 5.75 -7.65
N LYS A 70 1.18 4.80 -8.56
CA LYS A 70 0.14 4.84 -9.57
C LYS A 70 -0.69 3.57 -9.52
N TYR A 71 -1.98 3.70 -9.77
CA TYR A 71 -2.88 2.57 -9.92
C TYR A 71 -2.49 1.77 -11.15
N ILE A 72 -2.27 0.47 -10.96
CA ILE A 72 -1.88 -0.43 -12.04
C ILE A 72 -3.08 -1.21 -12.56
N LYS A 73 -3.76 -1.91 -11.66
CA LYS A 73 -4.88 -2.78 -12.01
C LYS A 73 -5.67 -3.16 -10.78
N LYS A 74 -6.81 -3.80 -10.99
CA LYS A 74 -7.59 -4.40 -9.91
C LYS A 74 -7.00 -5.77 -9.55
N ARG A 75 -6.88 -6.03 -8.25
CA ARG A 75 -6.48 -7.36 -7.78
C ARG A 75 -7.62 -8.33 -7.98
N ILE A 76 -7.36 -9.42 -8.71
CA ILE A 76 -8.32 -10.47 -8.97
C ILE A 76 -7.82 -11.74 -8.31
N LEU A 77 -8.61 -12.28 -7.37
CA LEU A 77 -8.26 -13.52 -6.70
C LEU A 77 -8.62 -14.71 -7.57
N LYS A 78 -7.71 -15.65 -7.69
CA LYS A 78 -8.00 -16.90 -8.35
C LYS A 78 -8.91 -17.76 -7.47
N LYS A 79 -9.92 -18.39 -8.07
CA LYS A 79 -10.59 -19.49 -7.40
C LYS A 79 -9.60 -20.64 -7.25
N CYS A 80 -9.44 -21.10 -6.02
CA CYS A 80 -8.55 -22.20 -5.74
C CYS A 80 -9.33 -23.49 -5.54
N MET A 81 -9.07 -24.48 -6.42
CA MET A 81 -9.60 -25.83 -6.26
C MET A 81 -8.78 -26.65 -5.29
N ILE A 82 -7.51 -26.31 -5.11
CA ILE A 82 -6.57 -27.01 -4.23
C ILE A 82 -5.95 -25.96 -3.29
N PRO A 83 -6.39 -25.90 -2.04
CA PRO A 83 -5.85 -24.95 -1.08
C PRO A 83 -4.34 -25.07 -0.91
N GLY A 84 -3.66 -23.97 -0.87
CA GLY A 84 -2.21 -23.92 -0.67
C GLY A 84 -1.39 -23.74 -1.95
N LEU A 85 -1.81 -24.27 -3.09
CA LEU A 85 -1.06 -24.10 -4.33
C LEU A 85 -1.27 -22.72 -4.96
N TRP A 86 -2.51 -22.29 -5.00
CA TRP A 86 -2.82 -21.00 -5.62
C TRP A 86 -2.25 -19.82 -4.82
N ASN A 87 -2.20 -19.90 -3.50
CA ASN A 87 -1.61 -18.87 -2.67
C ASN A 87 -0.17 -18.61 -3.04
N PHE A 88 0.58 -19.67 -3.26
CA PHE A 88 1.97 -19.59 -3.62
C PHE A 88 2.16 -18.84 -4.96
N ARG A 89 1.34 -19.15 -5.94
CA ARG A 89 1.38 -18.49 -7.25
C ARG A 89 1.01 -17.02 -7.18
N ILE A 90 0.00 -16.67 -6.41
CA ILE A 90 -0.41 -15.28 -6.27
C ILE A 90 0.70 -14.45 -5.65
N ILE A 91 1.33 -14.95 -4.58
CA ILE A 91 2.44 -14.27 -3.93
C ILE A 91 3.58 -14.05 -4.91
N HIS A 92 3.95 -15.06 -5.66
CA HIS A 92 5.03 -14.94 -6.66
C HIS A 92 4.70 -13.90 -7.73
N THR A 93 3.48 -13.93 -8.26
CA THR A 93 3.05 -12.97 -9.29
C THR A 93 3.07 -11.53 -8.77
N ILE A 94 2.64 -11.32 -7.53
CA ILE A 94 2.62 -9.98 -6.95
C ILE A 94 4.03 -9.47 -6.68
N CYS A 95 4.94 -10.32 -6.25
CA CYS A 95 6.33 -9.93 -6.01
C CYS A 95 7.06 -9.52 -7.27
N THR A 96 6.57 -9.88 -8.44
CA THR A 96 7.18 -9.51 -9.72
C THR A 96 6.68 -8.18 -10.29
N LEU A 97 5.78 -7.52 -9.61
CA LEU A 97 5.24 -6.21 -10.05
C LEU A 97 6.32 -5.11 -10.14
#